data_bb42174af3a8cdfccccc9fae63de7ef5
#
_entry.id   bb42174af3a8cdfccccc9fae63de7ef5
#
_cell.length_a   1.000
_cell.length_b   1.000
_cell.length_c   1.000
_cell.angle_alpha   90.00
_cell.angle_beta   90.00
_cell.angle_gamma   90.00
#
_symmetry.space_group_name_H-M   'P 1'
#
loop_
_entity.id
_entity.type
_entity.pdbx_description
1 polymer ?
#
loop_
_entity_poly.entity_id
_entity_poly.type
_entity_poly.pdbx_seq_one_letter_code
_entity_poly.pdbx_strand_id
1 'polypeptide(L)'
;MQTTKPHAAMFASPGMGHVIPVIELAKRLAGSHGFHITIFVLEADAASVQSQFLNSPGCVANLFDVVGLPSPDISGMVDPSAFFGIKLLIMMRETVPILREKIAEMKHKPTALIVDVLGLYALRLGEEFNMLTYVFIASNARFLAVAMYFPTLDKDVEEEHIIKKKPLALPGCEPVRFEDTLEPFRDRKGPIYQECVPLGLLYPTADGLIVNTWDDMEPKTLRSLQDPKLLGRIARVPVYPIGPLCRPVDPSKTNHPVLDWLNKQPDESVLYISFGSGGSLSAKQLTELAWGLELSQQRFVWVVRPPVDGLPCSAYFSVNNSGIQDGTPDYLPEEFVSRTHERGLVVPSWAPQAEILAHKAVGGFLTHCGWNSILESVVNGVPMIAWPLFADQKLNATLLNEELGIAVRSKKLPSEEMTSRVEIEALVRRVMVGEEGCKMRDMVKKLKITAAEAVSCDGGSAHKSLLGVAQQCQRLLDRASGMARGA
;
A
#
# COMPACT_ATOMS: atom_id res chain seq x y z
N MET A 1 -17.31 -25.90 -27.38
CA MET A 1 -17.96 -24.71 -26.76
C MET A 1 -16.83 -23.91 -26.13
N GLN A 2 -16.47 -22.74 -26.66
CA GLN A 2 -15.55 -21.84 -25.97
C GLN A 2 -16.27 -21.34 -24.72
N THR A 3 -15.80 -21.77 -23.54
CA THR A 3 -16.17 -21.12 -22.29
C THR A 3 -15.65 -19.70 -22.37
N THR A 4 -16.55 -18.73 -22.43
CA THR A 4 -16.17 -17.31 -22.38
C THR A 4 -15.55 -17.06 -21.01
N LYS A 5 -14.30 -16.54 -21.03
CA LYS A 5 -13.58 -16.21 -19.80
C LYS A 5 -14.21 -14.98 -19.15
N PRO A 6 -14.29 -14.91 -17.81
CA PRO A 6 -14.66 -13.68 -17.14
C PRO A 6 -13.69 -12.54 -17.49
N HIS A 7 -14.22 -11.33 -17.60
CA HIS A 7 -13.44 -10.14 -17.90
C HIS A 7 -13.53 -9.15 -16.73
N ALA A 8 -12.41 -8.77 -16.15
CA ALA A 8 -12.36 -7.74 -15.12
C ALA A 8 -11.78 -6.43 -15.67
N ALA A 9 -12.56 -5.36 -15.57
CA ALA A 9 -12.08 -4.00 -15.71
C ALA A 9 -11.56 -3.53 -14.35
N MET A 10 -10.31 -3.06 -14.28
CA MET A 10 -9.70 -2.59 -13.05
C MET A 10 -9.36 -1.11 -13.19
N PHE A 11 -9.90 -0.26 -12.31
CA PHE A 11 -9.64 1.17 -12.30
C PHE A 11 -8.69 1.53 -11.16
N ALA A 12 -7.42 1.76 -11.51
CA ALA A 12 -6.36 2.02 -10.57
C ALA A 12 -6.17 3.51 -10.32
N SER A 13 -5.98 3.88 -9.05
CA SER A 13 -5.56 5.22 -8.66
C SER A 13 -4.10 5.48 -9.05
N PRO A 14 -3.72 6.72 -9.34
CA PRO A 14 -2.36 7.06 -9.72
C PRO A 14 -1.37 6.87 -8.57
N GLY A 15 -0.15 6.56 -8.95
CA GLY A 15 0.98 6.33 -8.06
C GLY A 15 1.28 4.86 -7.78
N MET A 16 2.57 4.56 -7.65
CA MET A 16 3.07 3.18 -7.57
C MET A 16 2.55 2.40 -6.35
N GLY A 17 2.19 3.11 -5.26
CA GLY A 17 1.58 2.50 -4.07
C GLY A 17 0.23 1.84 -4.34
N HIS A 18 -0.52 2.35 -5.32
CA HIS A 18 -1.81 1.83 -5.76
C HIS A 18 -1.69 0.91 -6.97
N VAL A 19 -0.91 1.32 -7.95
CA VAL A 19 -0.76 0.62 -9.24
C VAL A 19 -0.13 -0.77 -9.07
N ILE A 20 0.94 -0.91 -8.27
CA ILE A 20 1.62 -2.20 -8.09
C ILE A 20 0.69 -3.29 -7.54
N PRO A 21 -0.06 -3.07 -6.43
CA PRO A 21 -0.99 -4.07 -5.93
C PRO A 21 -2.10 -4.42 -6.93
N VAL A 22 -2.59 -3.45 -7.71
CA VAL A 22 -3.58 -3.72 -8.78
C VAL A 22 -2.99 -4.64 -9.85
N ILE A 23 -1.74 -4.42 -10.26
CA ILE A 23 -1.03 -5.30 -11.19
C ILE A 23 -0.89 -6.72 -10.62
N GLU A 24 -0.50 -6.86 -9.36
CA GLU A 24 -0.34 -8.18 -8.74
C GLU A 24 -1.68 -8.92 -8.57
N LEU A 25 -2.77 -8.19 -8.26
CA LEU A 25 -4.12 -8.75 -8.27
C LEU A 25 -4.52 -9.21 -9.68
N ALA A 26 -4.27 -8.38 -10.69
CA ALA A 26 -4.55 -8.70 -12.09
C ALA A 26 -3.83 -9.99 -12.54
N LYS A 27 -2.54 -10.13 -12.20
CA LYS A 27 -1.76 -11.34 -12.50
C LYS A 27 -2.35 -12.58 -11.85
N ARG A 28 -2.80 -12.50 -10.60
CA ARG A 28 -3.44 -13.64 -9.93
C ARG A 28 -4.77 -14.01 -10.55
N LEU A 29 -5.63 -13.03 -10.85
CA LEU A 29 -6.91 -13.28 -11.52
C LEU A 29 -6.72 -13.91 -12.90
N ALA A 30 -5.79 -13.42 -13.69
CA ALA A 30 -5.51 -13.96 -15.02
C ALA A 30 -4.83 -15.32 -14.95
N GLY A 31 -3.77 -15.48 -14.15
CA GLY A 31 -2.96 -16.68 -14.08
C GLY A 31 -3.66 -17.86 -13.40
N SER A 32 -4.32 -17.62 -12.25
CA SER A 32 -4.95 -18.68 -11.45
C SER A 32 -6.42 -18.92 -11.77
N HIS A 33 -7.13 -17.90 -12.29
CA HIS A 33 -8.58 -17.98 -12.50
C HIS A 33 -9.00 -17.70 -13.95
N GLY A 34 -8.05 -17.49 -14.86
CA GLY A 34 -8.28 -17.40 -16.28
C GLY A 34 -9.03 -16.14 -16.76
N PHE A 35 -9.04 -15.08 -15.97
CA PHE A 35 -9.65 -13.81 -16.37
C PHE A 35 -8.92 -13.16 -17.55
N HIS A 36 -9.69 -12.49 -18.38
CA HIS A 36 -9.20 -11.39 -19.21
C HIS A 36 -9.21 -10.12 -18.36
N ILE A 37 -8.17 -9.28 -18.45
CA ILE A 37 -8.00 -8.10 -17.61
C ILE A 37 -7.83 -6.86 -18.49
N THR A 38 -8.58 -5.82 -18.22
CA THR A 38 -8.30 -4.47 -18.72
C THR A 38 -8.02 -3.54 -17.54
N ILE A 39 -6.82 -2.96 -17.48
CA ILE A 39 -6.46 -2.00 -16.45
C ILE A 39 -6.55 -0.60 -17.02
N PHE A 40 -7.42 0.20 -16.42
CA PHE A 40 -7.56 1.61 -16.68
C PHE A 40 -6.71 2.40 -15.69
N VAL A 41 -5.79 3.21 -16.20
CA VAL A 41 -4.88 4.08 -15.45
C VAL A 41 -4.85 5.46 -16.11
N LEU A 42 -4.38 6.48 -15.40
CA LEU A 42 -4.09 7.75 -16.06
C LEU A 42 -2.91 7.60 -17.03
N GLU A 43 -2.91 8.36 -18.12
CA GLU A 43 -1.89 8.25 -19.20
C GLU A 43 -0.46 8.35 -18.68
N ALA A 44 -0.21 9.16 -17.64
CA ALA A 44 1.11 9.29 -17.03
C ALA A 44 1.67 7.97 -16.48
N ASP A 45 0.81 7.05 -16.05
CA ASP A 45 1.19 5.76 -15.47
C ASP A 45 1.17 4.61 -16.48
N ALA A 46 0.51 4.77 -17.63
CA ALA A 46 0.21 3.70 -18.58
C ALA A 46 1.48 2.98 -19.10
N ALA A 47 2.50 3.74 -19.51
CA ALA A 47 3.75 3.17 -20.01
C ALA A 47 4.49 2.37 -18.93
N SER A 48 4.49 2.84 -17.70
CA SER A 48 5.09 2.16 -16.54
C SER A 48 4.38 0.85 -16.23
N VAL A 49 3.03 0.87 -16.22
CA VAL A 49 2.18 -0.32 -16.01
C VAL A 49 2.44 -1.37 -17.08
N GLN A 50 2.42 -0.97 -18.33
CA GLN A 50 2.66 -1.87 -19.47
C GLN A 50 4.05 -2.51 -19.41
N SER A 51 5.08 -1.74 -19.10
CA SER A 51 6.45 -2.25 -18.93
C SER A 51 6.54 -3.28 -17.81
N GLN A 52 5.88 -3.05 -16.67
CA GLN A 52 5.86 -3.99 -15.55
C GLN A 52 5.16 -5.31 -15.87
N PHE A 53 4.11 -5.29 -16.72
CA PHE A 53 3.49 -6.53 -17.21
C PHE A 53 4.41 -7.30 -18.15
N LEU A 54 4.98 -6.65 -19.15
CA LEU A 54 5.82 -7.29 -20.16
C LEU A 54 7.06 -7.95 -19.55
N ASN A 55 7.62 -7.36 -18.50
CA ASN A 55 8.83 -7.85 -17.83
C ASN A 55 8.56 -8.87 -16.71
N SER A 56 7.29 -9.25 -16.47
CA SER A 56 6.95 -10.15 -15.37
C SER A 56 7.04 -11.62 -15.76
N PRO A 57 7.66 -12.48 -14.92
CA PRO A 57 7.66 -13.92 -15.12
C PRO A 57 6.22 -14.48 -15.17
N GLY A 58 5.92 -15.35 -16.13
CA GLY A 58 4.61 -15.98 -16.25
C GLY A 58 3.50 -15.08 -16.81
N CYS A 59 3.83 -13.90 -17.35
CA CYS A 59 2.87 -13.01 -17.98
C CYS A 59 2.29 -13.68 -19.25
N VAL A 60 0.99 -13.91 -19.26
CA VAL A 60 0.24 -14.33 -20.45
C VAL A 60 -0.20 -13.05 -21.15
N ALA A 61 0.67 -12.49 -22.00
CA ALA A 61 0.48 -11.20 -22.66
C ALA A 61 -0.90 -11.01 -23.30
N ASN A 62 -1.54 -12.10 -23.72
CA ASN A 62 -2.85 -12.09 -24.36
C ASN A 62 -4.04 -11.93 -23.40
N LEU A 63 -3.80 -11.86 -22.10
CA LEU A 63 -4.86 -11.73 -21.08
C LEU A 63 -4.94 -10.33 -20.45
N PHE A 64 -4.06 -9.41 -20.86
CA PHE A 64 -3.95 -8.08 -20.28
C PHE A 64 -4.01 -6.98 -21.31
N ASP A 65 -4.89 -6.04 -21.09
CA ASP A 65 -4.91 -4.75 -21.79
C ASP A 65 -4.67 -3.63 -20.78
N VAL A 66 -3.85 -2.65 -21.16
CA VAL A 66 -3.64 -1.42 -20.38
C VAL A 66 -4.16 -0.25 -21.20
N VAL A 67 -5.11 0.48 -20.63
CA VAL A 67 -5.76 1.63 -21.25
C VAL A 67 -5.43 2.89 -20.47
N GLY A 68 -4.68 3.80 -21.10
CA GLY A 68 -4.44 5.14 -20.58
C GLY A 68 -5.70 6.00 -20.72
N LEU A 69 -6.09 6.64 -19.62
CA LEU A 69 -7.17 7.63 -19.59
C LEU A 69 -6.54 9.02 -19.51
N PRO A 70 -6.99 9.99 -20.33
CA PRO A 70 -6.50 11.36 -20.22
C PRO A 70 -6.77 11.92 -18.82
N SER A 71 -5.77 12.63 -18.28
CA SER A 71 -5.93 13.29 -16.99
C SER A 71 -6.93 14.43 -17.11
N PRO A 72 -7.98 14.49 -16.27
CA PRO A 72 -8.92 15.59 -16.29
C PRO A 72 -8.26 16.89 -15.83
N ASP A 73 -8.70 18.01 -16.37
CA ASP A 73 -8.32 19.31 -15.84
C ASP A 73 -9.10 19.59 -14.56
N ILE A 74 -8.39 19.62 -13.44
CA ILE A 74 -8.94 19.95 -12.11
C ILE A 74 -8.59 21.37 -11.65
N SER A 75 -8.03 22.20 -12.55
CA SER A 75 -7.75 23.60 -12.27
C SER A 75 -9.04 24.33 -11.92
N GLY A 76 -9.04 25.09 -10.83
CA GLY A 76 -10.24 25.75 -10.32
C GLY A 76 -11.20 24.89 -9.49
N MET A 77 -11.00 23.57 -9.41
CA MET A 77 -11.80 22.68 -8.56
C MET A 77 -11.15 22.47 -7.19
N VAL A 78 -9.84 22.65 -7.10
CA VAL A 78 -9.07 22.41 -5.88
C VAL A 78 -7.97 23.47 -5.75
N ASP A 79 -7.73 23.91 -4.50
CA ASP A 79 -6.64 24.84 -4.20
C ASP A 79 -5.29 24.22 -4.61
N PRO A 80 -4.43 24.95 -5.34
CA PRO A 80 -3.10 24.45 -5.71
C PRO A 80 -2.24 24.02 -4.52
N SER A 81 -2.45 24.60 -3.34
CA SER A 81 -1.75 24.24 -2.09
C SER A 81 -2.42 23.10 -1.32
N ALA A 82 -3.58 22.59 -1.76
CA ALA A 82 -4.31 21.54 -1.08
C ALA A 82 -3.47 20.26 -0.96
N PHE A 83 -3.75 19.51 0.10
CA PHE A 83 -3.15 18.19 0.32
C PHE A 83 -3.33 17.29 -0.92
N PHE A 84 -2.26 16.59 -1.31
CA PHE A 84 -2.22 15.80 -2.55
C PHE A 84 -3.36 14.78 -2.67
N GLY A 85 -3.77 14.16 -1.54
CA GLY A 85 -4.84 13.16 -1.52
C GLY A 85 -6.19 13.68 -2.01
N ILE A 86 -6.53 14.97 -1.73
CA ILE A 86 -7.76 15.56 -2.27
C ILE A 86 -7.66 15.79 -3.76
N LYS A 87 -6.48 16.18 -4.26
CA LYS A 87 -6.25 16.34 -5.70
C LYS A 87 -6.44 14.99 -6.42
N LEU A 88 -5.88 13.92 -5.87
CA LEU A 88 -6.07 12.58 -6.41
C LEU A 88 -7.54 12.14 -6.40
N LEU A 89 -8.24 12.41 -5.30
CA LEU A 89 -9.65 12.06 -5.19
C LEU A 89 -10.51 12.78 -6.22
N ILE A 90 -10.32 14.09 -6.36
CA ILE A 90 -11.06 14.89 -7.37
C ILE A 90 -10.69 14.41 -8.77
N MET A 91 -9.41 14.19 -9.05
CA MET A 91 -8.93 13.67 -10.33
C MET A 91 -9.61 12.34 -10.67
N MET A 92 -9.66 11.40 -9.73
CA MET A 92 -10.32 10.10 -9.94
C MET A 92 -11.83 10.26 -10.16
N ARG A 93 -12.49 11.17 -9.42
CA ARG A 93 -13.92 11.48 -9.62
C ARG A 93 -14.20 12.01 -11.02
N GLU A 94 -13.41 12.99 -11.45
CA GLU A 94 -13.58 13.62 -12.77
C GLU A 94 -13.15 12.70 -13.93
N THR A 95 -12.40 11.64 -13.66
CA THR A 95 -12.06 10.60 -14.67
C THR A 95 -13.22 9.62 -14.90
N VAL A 96 -14.20 9.52 -14.00
CA VAL A 96 -15.31 8.53 -14.14
C VAL A 96 -16.10 8.67 -15.45
N PRO A 97 -16.45 9.87 -15.95
CA PRO A 97 -17.12 9.99 -17.26
C PRO A 97 -16.29 9.42 -18.41
N ILE A 98 -14.98 9.64 -18.40
CA ILE A 98 -14.06 9.13 -19.42
C ILE A 98 -13.98 7.60 -19.35
N LEU A 99 -13.87 7.04 -18.14
CA LEU A 99 -13.92 5.59 -17.90
C LEU A 99 -15.22 4.98 -18.43
N ARG A 100 -16.36 5.64 -18.17
CA ARG A 100 -17.67 5.23 -18.66
C ARG A 100 -17.70 5.13 -20.19
N GLU A 101 -17.19 6.13 -20.90
CA GLU A 101 -17.11 6.13 -22.36
C GLU A 101 -16.23 4.97 -22.86
N LYS A 102 -15.05 4.76 -22.24
CA LYS A 102 -14.17 3.65 -22.62
C LYS A 102 -14.82 2.30 -22.41
N ILE A 103 -15.52 2.08 -21.29
CA ILE A 103 -16.29 0.85 -21.07
C ILE A 103 -17.42 0.72 -22.10
N ALA A 104 -18.11 1.82 -22.45
CA ALA A 104 -19.17 1.82 -23.45
C ALA A 104 -18.67 1.47 -24.88
N GLU A 105 -17.43 1.83 -25.21
CA GLU A 105 -16.79 1.49 -26.49
C GLU A 105 -16.36 0.01 -26.59
N MET A 106 -16.22 -0.71 -25.46
CA MET A 106 -15.78 -2.10 -25.46
C MET A 106 -16.80 -3.01 -26.17
N LYS A 107 -16.31 -3.85 -27.10
CA LYS A 107 -17.14 -4.81 -27.84
C LYS A 107 -17.86 -5.79 -26.91
N HIS A 108 -17.16 -6.24 -25.88
CA HIS A 108 -17.69 -7.09 -24.82
C HIS A 108 -17.55 -6.37 -23.49
N LYS A 109 -18.68 -6.16 -22.80
CA LYS A 109 -18.65 -5.50 -21.49
C LYS A 109 -17.95 -6.41 -20.47
N PRO A 110 -17.18 -5.82 -19.56
CA PRO A 110 -16.56 -6.59 -18.47
C PRO A 110 -17.63 -7.28 -17.61
N THR A 111 -17.26 -8.40 -17.02
CA THR A 111 -18.09 -9.13 -16.04
C THR A 111 -18.01 -8.45 -14.67
N ALA A 112 -16.88 -7.85 -14.37
CA ALA A 112 -16.64 -7.16 -13.12
C ALA A 112 -15.90 -5.85 -13.33
N LEU A 113 -16.21 -4.87 -12.47
CA LEU A 113 -15.45 -3.63 -12.28
C LEU A 113 -14.82 -3.66 -10.90
N ILE A 114 -13.49 -3.63 -10.85
CA ILE A 114 -12.71 -3.55 -9.61
C ILE A 114 -12.12 -2.16 -9.51
N VAL A 115 -12.50 -1.40 -8.49
CA VAL A 115 -12.04 -0.03 -8.29
C VAL A 115 -11.12 0.07 -7.08
N ASP A 116 -10.11 0.91 -7.17
CA ASP A 116 -9.27 1.27 -6.01
C ASP A 116 -10.03 2.24 -5.07
N VAL A 117 -9.53 2.39 -3.86
CA VAL A 117 -10.12 3.22 -2.77
C VAL A 117 -10.40 4.67 -3.14
N LEU A 118 -9.70 5.27 -4.12
CA LEU A 118 -9.99 6.61 -4.61
C LEU A 118 -10.96 6.61 -5.81
N GLY A 119 -11.23 5.44 -6.39
CA GLY A 119 -12.11 5.26 -7.55
C GLY A 119 -13.57 4.92 -7.19
N LEU A 120 -14.00 5.04 -5.94
CA LEU A 120 -15.32 4.60 -5.45
C LEU A 120 -16.51 5.20 -6.22
N TYR A 121 -16.37 6.40 -6.76
CA TYR A 121 -17.42 7.03 -7.58
C TYR A 121 -17.72 6.26 -8.87
N ALA A 122 -16.83 5.38 -9.31
CA ALA A 122 -17.06 4.53 -10.49
C ALA A 122 -17.94 3.30 -10.19
N LEU A 123 -18.24 2.96 -8.93
CA LEU A 123 -19.09 1.81 -8.57
C LEU A 123 -20.46 1.87 -9.25
N ARG A 124 -21.02 3.06 -9.46
CA ARG A 124 -22.30 3.26 -10.18
C ARG A 124 -22.31 2.67 -11.61
N LEU A 125 -21.15 2.52 -12.22
CA LEU A 125 -21.05 1.92 -13.57
C LEU A 125 -21.36 0.43 -13.56
N GLY A 126 -21.27 -0.22 -12.40
CA GLY A 126 -21.65 -1.63 -12.25
C GLY A 126 -23.12 -1.88 -12.61
N GLU A 127 -24.03 -1.09 -12.08
CA GLU A 127 -25.45 -1.15 -12.41
C GLU A 127 -25.70 -0.79 -13.88
N GLU A 128 -25.09 0.30 -14.36
CA GLU A 128 -25.27 0.78 -15.75
C GLU A 128 -24.87 -0.28 -16.80
N PHE A 129 -23.78 -1.00 -16.57
CA PHE A 129 -23.25 -1.98 -17.52
C PHE A 129 -23.48 -3.44 -17.11
N ASN A 130 -24.28 -3.68 -16.07
CA ASN A 130 -24.57 -5.01 -15.52
C ASN A 130 -23.31 -5.81 -15.17
N MET A 131 -22.39 -5.16 -14.45
CA MET A 131 -21.13 -5.72 -13.94
C MET A 131 -21.23 -5.93 -12.43
N LEU A 132 -20.58 -6.96 -11.91
CA LEU A 132 -20.27 -7.02 -10.47
C LEU A 132 -19.25 -5.93 -10.12
N THR A 133 -19.37 -5.37 -8.94
CA THR A 133 -18.48 -4.31 -8.47
C THR A 133 -17.70 -4.75 -7.25
N TYR A 134 -16.41 -4.51 -7.26
CA TYR A 134 -15.54 -4.77 -6.10
C TYR A 134 -14.71 -3.54 -5.79
N VAL A 135 -14.52 -3.28 -4.49
CA VAL A 135 -13.52 -2.31 -4.06
C VAL A 135 -12.25 -3.05 -3.67
N PHE A 136 -11.16 -2.69 -4.29
CA PHE A 136 -9.84 -3.21 -3.94
C PHE A 136 -9.13 -2.27 -2.97
N ILE A 137 -8.85 -2.76 -1.78
CA ILE A 137 -8.13 -2.07 -0.72
C ILE A 137 -6.65 -2.48 -0.83
N ALA A 138 -5.84 -1.63 -1.47
CA ALA A 138 -4.40 -1.82 -1.61
C ALA A 138 -3.65 -1.72 -0.27
N SER A 139 -4.33 -1.25 0.77
CA SER A 139 -3.91 -1.20 2.16
C SER A 139 -4.49 -2.38 2.97
N ASN A 140 -4.57 -2.24 4.28
CA ASN A 140 -4.97 -3.28 5.22
C ASN A 140 -6.46 -3.20 5.61
N ALA A 141 -6.92 -4.21 6.37
CA ALA A 141 -8.28 -4.28 6.84
C ALA A 141 -8.60 -3.20 7.89
N ARG A 142 -7.62 -2.77 8.68
CA ARG A 142 -7.81 -1.71 9.68
C ARG A 142 -8.10 -0.36 9.02
N PHE A 143 -7.41 -0.03 7.94
CA PHE A 143 -7.72 1.14 7.11
C PHE A 143 -9.18 1.10 6.62
N LEU A 144 -9.60 -0.03 6.04
CA LEU A 144 -10.98 -0.23 5.58
C LEU A 144 -11.99 -0.07 6.71
N ALA A 145 -11.72 -0.68 7.86
CA ALA A 145 -12.58 -0.61 9.04
C ALA A 145 -12.78 0.84 9.50
N VAL A 146 -11.71 1.63 9.60
CA VAL A 146 -11.78 3.05 9.99
C VAL A 146 -12.52 3.86 8.92
N ALA A 147 -12.20 3.68 7.63
CA ALA A 147 -12.82 4.43 6.54
C ALA A 147 -14.33 4.23 6.46
N MET A 148 -14.82 2.99 6.70
CA MET A 148 -16.26 2.69 6.70
C MET A 148 -16.96 3.10 8.00
N TYR A 149 -16.28 2.98 9.13
CA TYR A 149 -16.89 3.24 10.44
C TYR A 149 -17.07 4.74 10.70
N PHE A 150 -16.09 5.55 10.31
CA PHE A 150 -16.04 6.97 10.62
C PHE A 150 -17.30 7.74 10.16
N PRO A 151 -17.84 7.56 8.93
CA PRO A 151 -19.06 8.23 8.50
C PRO A 151 -20.32 7.84 9.28
N THR A 152 -20.26 6.77 10.05
CA THR A 152 -21.40 6.25 10.83
C THR A 152 -21.38 6.70 12.30
N LEU A 153 -20.39 7.50 12.70
CA LEU A 153 -20.24 7.97 14.07
C LEU A 153 -21.35 8.93 14.47
N ASP A 154 -21.86 8.76 15.68
CA ASP A 154 -22.65 9.79 16.33
C ASP A 154 -21.81 11.05 16.55
N LYS A 155 -22.47 12.23 16.49
CA LYS A 155 -21.78 13.53 16.63
C LYS A 155 -20.99 13.65 17.93
N ASP A 156 -21.52 13.10 19.02
CA ASP A 156 -20.88 13.16 20.33
C ASP A 156 -19.61 12.30 20.38
N VAL A 157 -19.65 11.08 19.80
CA VAL A 157 -18.48 10.18 19.69
C VAL A 157 -17.42 10.77 18.80
N GLU A 158 -17.82 11.34 17.66
CA GLU A 158 -16.93 12.04 16.75
C GLU A 158 -16.26 13.25 17.41
N GLU A 159 -17.04 14.06 18.17
CA GLU A 159 -16.53 15.21 18.93
C GLU A 159 -15.52 14.78 19.99
N GLU A 160 -15.80 13.70 20.73
CA GLU A 160 -14.86 13.16 21.72
C GLU A 160 -13.54 12.73 21.08
N HIS A 161 -13.60 12.12 19.90
CA HIS A 161 -12.40 11.68 19.21
C HIS A 161 -11.62 12.85 18.60
N ILE A 162 -12.28 13.72 17.83
CA ILE A 162 -11.59 14.77 17.06
C ILE A 162 -11.19 15.95 17.95
N ILE A 163 -12.12 16.43 18.81
CA ILE A 163 -11.89 17.65 19.59
C ILE A 163 -11.20 17.33 20.92
N LYS A 164 -11.69 16.30 21.63
CA LYS A 164 -11.13 15.92 22.93
C LYS A 164 -9.97 14.92 22.80
N LYS A 165 -9.61 14.52 21.56
CA LYS A 165 -8.49 13.60 21.23
C LYS A 165 -8.56 12.27 21.99
N LYS A 166 -9.74 11.77 22.30
CA LYS A 166 -9.92 10.46 22.92
C LYS A 166 -9.75 9.37 21.86
N PRO A 167 -9.23 8.17 22.24
CA PRO A 167 -9.19 7.05 21.33
C PRO A 167 -10.60 6.68 20.82
N LEU A 168 -10.72 6.43 19.52
CA LEU A 168 -11.95 5.95 18.90
C LEU A 168 -12.11 4.46 19.15
N ALA A 169 -13.17 4.06 19.83
CA ALA A 169 -13.53 2.66 20.00
C ALA A 169 -14.02 2.08 18.66
N LEU A 170 -13.25 1.17 18.09
CA LEU A 170 -13.59 0.48 16.85
C LEU A 170 -14.15 -0.91 17.20
N PRO A 171 -15.42 -1.22 16.87
CA PRO A 171 -16.07 -2.46 17.31
C PRO A 171 -15.27 -3.71 16.97
N GLY A 172 -14.91 -4.51 17.99
CA GLY A 172 -14.16 -5.75 17.85
C GLY A 172 -12.67 -5.60 17.49
N CYS A 173 -12.16 -4.37 17.45
CA CYS A 173 -10.77 -4.05 17.13
C CYS A 173 -10.11 -3.27 18.27
N GLU A 174 -8.79 -3.11 18.20
CA GLU A 174 -8.10 -2.17 19.08
C GLU A 174 -8.54 -0.73 18.79
N PRO A 175 -8.65 0.12 19.83
CA PRO A 175 -9.01 1.52 19.64
C PRO A 175 -8.03 2.26 18.74
N VAL A 176 -8.52 3.24 17.99
CA VAL A 176 -7.69 4.11 17.16
C VAL A 176 -7.37 5.38 17.92
N ARG A 177 -6.11 5.64 18.20
CA ARG A 177 -5.67 6.90 18.83
C ARG A 177 -5.87 8.05 17.86
N PHE A 178 -6.12 9.25 18.39
CA PHE A 178 -6.26 10.44 17.56
C PHE A 178 -5.03 10.68 16.67
N GLU A 179 -3.83 10.45 17.20
CA GLU A 179 -2.56 10.60 16.49
C GLU A 179 -2.40 9.64 15.31
N ASP A 180 -3.09 8.51 15.35
CA ASP A 180 -3.06 7.48 14.32
C ASP A 180 -4.23 7.62 13.32
N THR A 181 -5.20 8.51 13.59
CA THR A 181 -6.32 8.77 12.70
C THR A 181 -5.82 9.35 11.37
N LEU A 182 -6.43 8.90 10.28
CA LEU A 182 -6.16 9.40 8.94
C LEU A 182 -6.34 10.92 8.88
N GLU A 183 -5.41 11.62 8.25
CA GLU A 183 -5.46 13.09 8.16
C GLU A 183 -6.81 13.64 7.70
N PRO A 184 -7.49 13.06 6.69
CA PRO A 184 -8.82 13.52 6.28
C PRO A 184 -9.85 13.57 7.40
N PHE A 185 -9.73 12.73 8.42
CA PHE A 185 -10.71 12.62 9.50
C PHE A 185 -10.41 13.48 10.73
N ARG A 186 -9.31 14.24 10.72
CA ARG A 186 -8.86 15.02 11.88
C ARG A 186 -9.45 16.43 11.96
N ASP A 187 -9.89 16.99 10.83
CA ASP A 187 -10.45 18.33 10.76
C ASP A 187 -11.81 18.34 10.07
N ARG A 188 -12.88 18.40 10.90
CA ARG A 188 -14.28 18.43 10.42
C ARG A 188 -14.60 19.59 9.49
N LYS A 189 -13.87 20.70 9.61
CA LYS A 189 -14.09 21.93 8.81
C LYS A 189 -13.24 21.93 7.55
N GLY A 190 -12.28 21.04 7.48
CA GLY A 190 -11.37 20.94 6.32
C GLY A 190 -12.08 20.42 5.07
N PRO A 191 -11.73 20.92 3.89
CA PRO A 191 -12.31 20.46 2.63
C PRO A 191 -12.10 18.97 2.39
N ILE A 192 -10.99 18.42 2.88
CA ILE A 192 -10.67 16.99 2.79
C ILE A 192 -11.69 16.12 3.54
N TYR A 193 -12.12 16.57 4.73
CA TYR A 193 -13.13 15.87 5.52
C TYR A 193 -14.45 15.74 4.76
N GLN A 194 -14.89 16.84 4.16
CA GLN A 194 -16.16 16.90 3.41
C GLN A 194 -16.17 15.99 2.18
N GLU A 195 -15.03 15.77 1.57
CA GLU A 195 -14.88 14.89 0.41
C GLU A 195 -14.66 13.42 0.81
N CYS A 196 -13.79 13.15 1.79
CA CYS A 196 -13.36 11.78 2.12
C CYS A 196 -14.33 11.03 3.03
N VAL A 197 -14.98 11.70 4.00
CA VAL A 197 -15.87 11.01 4.94
C VAL A 197 -17.08 10.38 4.24
N PRO A 198 -17.78 11.06 3.31
CA PRO A 198 -18.89 10.46 2.58
C PRO A 198 -18.50 9.25 1.73
N LEU A 199 -17.23 9.16 1.28
CA LEU A 199 -16.77 8.00 0.52
C LEU A 199 -16.84 6.70 1.31
N GLY A 200 -16.70 6.77 2.63
CA GLY A 200 -16.85 5.60 3.48
C GLY A 200 -18.22 4.92 3.39
N LEU A 201 -19.26 5.68 2.99
CA LEU A 201 -20.61 5.15 2.76
C LEU A 201 -20.75 4.41 1.43
N LEU A 202 -19.80 4.52 0.52
CA LEU A 202 -19.84 3.85 -0.78
C LEU A 202 -19.30 2.43 -0.73
N TYR A 203 -18.42 2.07 0.22
CA TYR A 203 -17.88 0.71 0.31
C TYR A 203 -18.99 -0.37 0.38
N PRO A 204 -20.06 -0.21 1.20
CA PRO A 204 -21.13 -1.20 1.28
C PRO A 204 -22.04 -1.27 0.04
N THR A 205 -21.85 -0.43 -0.95
CA THR A 205 -22.63 -0.45 -2.21
C THR A 205 -22.03 -1.36 -3.27
N ALA A 206 -20.80 -1.85 -3.06
CA ALA A 206 -20.17 -2.83 -3.93
C ALA A 206 -20.71 -4.24 -3.66
N ASP A 207 -20.45 -5.19 -4.56
CA ASP A 207 -20.76 -6.61 -4.37
C ASP A 207 -19.74 -7.32 -3.46
N GLY A 208 -18.59 -6.69 -3.19
CA GLY A 208 -17.59 -7.18 -2.24
C GLY A 208 -16.38 -6.29 -2.08
N LEU A 209 -15.64 -6.52 -1.00
CA LEU A 209 -14.45 -5.78 -0.61
C LEU A 209 -13.24 -6.72 -0.64
N ILE A 210 -12.29 -6.43 -1.51
CA ILE A 210 -11.06 -7.22 -1.71
C ILE A 210 -9.94 -6.53 -0.96
N VAL A 211 -9.33 -7.18 0.05
CA VAL A 211 -8.35 -6.56 0.94
C VAL A 211 -7.00 -7.24 0.83
N ASN A 212 -5.94 -6.44 0.70
CA ASN A 212 -4.56 -6.94 0.57
C ASN A 212 -3.95 -7.30 1.93
N THR A 213 -4.56 -8.26 2.61
CA THR A 213 -4.14 -8.80 3.91
C THR A 213 -4.52 -10.28 4.01
N TRP A 214 -4.17 -10.96 5.12
CA TRP A 214 -4.58 -12.33 5.43
C TRP A 214 -4.89 -12.51 6.91
N ASP A 215 -5.49 -13.63 7.27
CA ASP A 215 -6.07 -13.86 8.60
C ASP A 215 -5.07 -13.66 9.75
N ASP A 216 -3.85 -14.16 9.63
CA ASP A 216 -2.84 -14.05 10.70
C ASP A 216 -2.20 -12.65 10.79
N MET A 217 -2.30 -11.85 9.75
CA MET A 217 -1.81 -10.46 9.76
C MET A 217 -2.76 -9.53 10.53
N GLU A 218 -4.08 -9.72 10.37
CA GLU A 218 -5.08 -8.85 10.99
C GLU A 218 -6.29 -9.62 11.54
N PRO A 219 -6.07 -10.61 12.43
CA PRO A 219 -7.12 -11.54 12.84
C PRO A 219 -8.31 -10.89 13.54
N LYS A 220 -8.08 -9.84 14.34
CA LYS A 220 -9.16 -9.13 15.06
C LYS A 220 -10.02 -8.34 14.10
N THR A 221 -9.38 -7.55 13.22
CA THR A 221 -10.07 -6.66 12.27
C THR A 221 -10.86 -7.46 11.26
N LEU A 222 -10.30 -8.51 10.67
CA LEU A 222 -10.99 -9.35 9.71
C LEU A 222 -12.20 -10.05 10.32
N ARG A 223 -12.06 -10.61 11.52
CA ARG A 223 -13.21 -11.18 12.26
C ARG A 223 -14.31 -10.15 12.51
N SER A 224 -13.93 -8.94 12.91
CA SER A 224 -14.91 -7.87 13.14
C SER A 224 -15.64 -7.45 11.87
N LEU A 225 -14.94 -7.35 10.74
CA LEU A 225 -15.53 -7.01 9.43
C LEU A 225 -16.49 -8.10 8.91
N GLN A 226 -16.29 -9.35 9.33
CA GLN A 226 -17.13 -10.49 8.96
C GLN A 226 -18.28 -10.74 9.94
N ASP A 227 -18.19 -10.26 11.17
CA ASP A 227 -19.23 -10.45 12.19
C ASP A 227 -20.38 -9.43 12.04
N PRO A 228 -21.63 -9.89 11.72
CA PRO A 228 -22.78 -9.00 11.55
C PRO A 228 -23.18 -8.24 12.82
N LYS A 229 -22.66 -8.59 14.00
CA LYS A 229 -22.87 -7.86 15.25
C LYS A 229 -21.85 -6.74 15.48
N LEU A 230 -20.73 -6.76 14.75
CA LEU A 230 -19.64 -5.80 14.84
C LEU A 230 -19.58 -4.93 13.58
N LEU A 231 -18.42 -4.83 12.95
CA LEU A 231 -18.25 -4.03 11.73
C LEU A 231 -18.92 -4.64 10.50
N GLY A 232 -19.23 -5.93 10.50
CA GLY A 232 -19.97 -6.58 9.42
C GLY A 232 -21.36 -5.98 9.20
N ARG A 233 -22.01 -5.39 10.25
CA ARG A 233 -23.26 -4.64 10.10
C ARG A 233 -23.13 -3.37 9.25
N ILE A 234 -21.91 -2.84 9.13
CA ILE A 234 -21.59 -1.65 8.32
C ILE A 234 -21.10 -2.11 6.94
N ALA A 235 -20.20 -3.08 6.89
CA ALA A 235 -19.68 -3.62 5.64
C ALA A 235 -20.78 -4.18 4.72
N ARG A 236 -21.75 -4.94 5.29
CA ARG A 236 -22.95 -5.49 4.63
C ARG A 236 -22.68 -6.38 3.43
N VAL A 237 -21.45 -6.47 2.97
CA VAL A 237 -21.00 -7.23 1.80
C VAL A 237 -19.81 -8.11 2.18
N PRO A 238 -19.54 -9.19 1.44
CA PRO A 238 -18.40 -10.07 1.71
C PRO A 238 -17.07 -9.31 1.69
N VAL A 239 -16.21 -9.64 2.66
CA VAL A 239 -14.81 -9.17 2.72
C VAL A 239 -13.89 -10.31 2.34
N TYR A 240 -13.06 -10.11 1.33
CA TYR A 240 -12.15 -11.09 0.76
C TYR A 240 -10.69 -10.73 1.08
N PRO A 241 -10.08 -11.29 2.14
CA PRO A 241 -8.64 -11.14 2.37
C PRO A 241 -7.89 -11.99 1.33
N ILE A 242 -7.09 -11.32 0.49
CA ILE A 242 -6.43 -11.98 -0.64
C ILE A 242 -4.89 -11.81 -0.61
N GLY A 243 -4.37 -11.17 0.43
CA GLY A 243 -2.93 -10.89 0.56
C GLY A 243 -2.09 -12.09 1.03
N PRO A 244 -0.77 -11.88 1.07
CA PRO A 244 -0.11 -10.68 0.57
C PRO A 244 0.02 -10.64 -0.96
N LEU A 245 -0.17 -9.46 -1.54
CA LEU A 245 0.16 -9.18 -2.95
C LEU A 245 1.54 -8.52 -3.00
N CYS A 246 2.55 -9.31 -3.26
CA CYS A 246 3.93 -8.83 -3.44
C CYS A 246 4.47 -9.27 -4.79
N ARG A 247 5.36 -8.44 -5.36
CA ARG A 247 6.09 -8.83 -6.56
C ARG A 247 6.97 -10.05 -6.25
N PRO A 248 6.96 -11.08 -7.10
CA PRO A 248 7.91 -12.16 -6.97
C PRO A 248 9.34 -11.64 -7.18
N VAL A 249 10.25 -12.06 -6.32
CA VAL A 249 11.68 -11.71 -6.39
C VAL A 249 12.41 -12.80 -7.16
N ASP A 250 13.20 -12.39 -8.15
CA ASP A 250 14.16 -13.24 -8.83
C ASP A 250 15.56 -12.62 -8.70
N PRO A 251 16.31 -12.98 -7.65
CA PRO A 251 17.63 -12.40 -7.40
C PRO A 251 18.63 -12.64 -8.53
N SER A 252 18.41 -13.67 -9.34
CA SER A 252 19.31 -14.01 -10.47
C SER A 252 19.19 -13.05 -11.64
N LYS A 253 18.11 -12.28 -11.72
CA LYS A 253 17.83 -11.36 -12.83
C LYS A 253 18.18 -9.90 -12.54
N THR A 254 18.46 -9.58 -11.26
CA THR A 254 18.73 -8.21 -10.85
C THR A 254 20.23 -7.99 -10.71
N ASN A 255 20.83 -7.33 -11.69
CA ASN A 255 22.23 -6.87 -11.61
C ASN A 255 22.23 -5.43 -11.07
N HIS A 256 22.53 -5.24 -9.78
CA HIS A 256 22.58 -3.93 -9.16
C HIS A 256 23.73 -3.85 -8.13
N PRO A 257 24.54 -2.79 -8.14
CA PRO A 257 25.71 -2.66 -7.25
C PRO A 257 25.41 -2.84 -5.75
N VAL A 258 24.18 -2.53 -5.32
CA VAL A 258 23.76 -2.73 -3.92
C VAL A 258 23.75 -4.21 -3.54
N LEU A 259 23.39 -5.12 -4.44
CA LEU A 259 23.40 -6.57 -4.18
C LEU A 259 24.83 -7.10 -4.08
N ASP A 260 25.75 -6.58 -4.91
CA ASP A 260 27.16 -6.92 -4.82
C ASP A 260 27.80 -6.48 -3.50
N TRP A 261 27.36 -5.34 -3.00
CA TRP A 261 27.78 -4.86 -1.65
C TRP A 261 27.20 -5.75 -0.54
N LEU A 262 25.91 -6.09 -0.62
CA LEU A 262 25.21 -6.96 0.33
C LEU A 262 25.83 -8.36 0.39
N ASN A 263 26.25 -8.92 -0.76
CA ASN A 263 26.92 -10.23 -0.83
C ASN A 263 28.19 -10.32 0.02
N LYS A 264 28.82 -9.19 0.33
CA LYS A 264 30.04 -9.10 1.17
C LYS A 264 29.73 -8.95 2.66
N GLN A 265 28.45 -8.83 3.04
CA GLN A 265 28.06 -8.59 4.42
C GLN A 265 27.62 -9.90 5.12
N PRO A 266 27.83 -10.00 6.44
CA PRO A 266 27.29 -11.12 7.22
C PRO A 266 25.76 -11.21 7.14
N ASP A 267 25.23 -12.39 7.37
CA ASP A 267 23.79 -12.62 7.40
C ASP A 267 23.12 -11.80 8.52
N GLU A 268 21.92 -11.27 8.27
CA GLU A 268 21.08 -10.47 9.18
C GLU A 268 21.81 -9.24 9.82
N SER A 269 22.87 -8.71 9.18
CA SER A 269 23.73 -7.66 9.75
C SER A 269 23.45 -6.25 9.20
N VAL A 270 22.66 -6.10 8.16
CA VAL A 270 22.45 -4.83 7.46
C VAL A 270 21.05 -4.29 7.74
N LEU A 271 20.96 -3.01 8.15
CA LEU A 271 19.73 -2.24 8.20
C LEU A 271 19.47 -1.63 6.81
N TYR A 272 18.35 -1.96 6.20
CA TYR A 272 17.87 -1.26 5.01
C TYR A 272 17.05 -0.03 5.41
N ILE A 273 17.21 1.11 4.72
CA ILE A 273 16.47 2.34 5.00
C ILE A 273 15.84 2.87 3.72
N SER A 274 14.51 3.01 3.70
CA SER A 274 13.78 3.57 2.57
C SER A 274 12.44 4.18 3.00
N PHE A 275 12.14 5.37 2.48
CA PHE A 275 10.89 6.08 2.72
C PHE A 275 9.89 5.94 1.56
N GLY A 276 10.06 4.91 0.72
CA GLY A 276 9.17 4.59 -0.40
C GLY A 276 9.30 5.55 -1.59
N SER A 277 8.36 5.47 -2.54
CA SER A 277 8.40 6.27 -3.76
C SER A 277 8.03 7.73 -3.57
N GLY A 278 7.24 8.06 -2.55
CA GLY A 278 6.72 9.41 -2.31
C GLY A 278 7.21 10.08 -1.03
N GLY A 279 7.96 9.37 -0.17
CA GLY A 279 8.42 9.91 1.10
C GLY A 279 9.74 10.67 1.00
N SER A 280 9.82 11.83 1.64
CA SER A 280 11.04 12.60 1.84
C SER A 280 11.06 13.21 3.24
N LEU A 281 12.25 13.49 3.75
CA LEU A 281 12.48 14.10 5.05
C LEU A 281 12.96 15.55 4.88
N SER A 282 12.81 16.37 5.94
CA SER A 282 13.45 17.67 5.98
C SER A 282 14.97 17.55 6.06
N ALA A 283 15.70 18.56 5.62
CA ALA A 283 17.17 18.57 5.71
C ALA A 283 17.69 18.34 7.15
N LYS A 284 17.01 18.92 8.14
CA LYS A 284 17.34 18.70 9.57
C LYS A 284 17.15 17.25 9.98
N GLN A 285 16.05 16.62 9.57
CA GLN A 285 15.79 15.21 9.92
C GLN A 285 16.73 14.25 9.19
N LEU A 286 17.11 14.56 7.94
CA LEU A 286 18.15 13.80 7.22
C LEU A 286 19.49 13.86 7.96
N THR A 287 19.87 15.04 8.45
CA THR A 287 21.10 15.23 9.25
C THR A 287 21.06 14.41 10.53
N GLU A 288 19.95 14.42 11.28
CA GLU A 288 19.81 13.61 12.51
C GLU A 288 19.83 12.11 12.20
N LEU A 289 19.21 11.69 11.09
CA LEU A 289 19.23 10.28 10.65
C LEU A 289 20.65 9.84 10.30
N ALA A 290 21.40 10.63 9.54
CA ALA A 290 22.80 10.35 9.20
C ALA A 290 23.66 10.16 10.46
N TRP A 291 23.59 11.11 11.39
CA TRP A 291 24.34 11.02 12.65
C TRP A 291 23.89 9.83 13.52
N GLY A 292 22.59 9.54 13.58
CA GLY A 292 22.08 8.39 14.33
C GLY A 292 22.57 7.06 13.76
N LEU A 293 22.62 6.93 12.43
CA LEU A 293 23.19 5.75 11.76
C LEU A 293 24.67 5.59 12.06
N GLU A 294 25.45 6.69 11.99
CA GLU A 294 26.87 6.67 12.31
C GLU A 294 27.12 6.28 13.79
N LEU A 295 26.35 6.86 14.72
CA LEU A 295 26.43 6.53 16.16
C LEU A 295 26.06 5.07 16.44
N SER A 296 25.12 4.51 15.72
CA SER A 296 24.67 3.13 15.91
C SER A 296 25.77 2.09 15.67
N GLN A 297 26.77 2.43 14.86
CA GLN A 297 27.86 1.55 14.42
C GLN A 297 27.35 0.28 13.69
N GLN A 298 26.10 0.28 13.23
CA GLN A 298 25.52 -0.83 12.47
C GLN A 298 25.77 -0.65 10.97
N ARG A 299 25.75 -1.77 10.22
CA ARG A 299 25.80 -1.73 8.77
C ARG A 299 24.47 -1.27 8.21
N PHE A 300 24.48 -0.48 7.13
CA PHE A 300 23.26 0.00 6.52
C PHE A 300 23.35 0.16 5.00
N VAL A 301 22.19 0.04 4.35
CA VAL A 301 21.93 0.52 3.00
C VAL A 301 20.83 1.57 3.09
N TRP A 302 21.11 2.79 2.69
CA TRP A 302 20.17 3.89 2.77
C TRP A 302 19.84 4.46 1.40
N VAL A 303 18.57 4.29 0.97
CA VAL A 303 18.04 4.97 -0.21
C VAL A 303 17.65 6.39 0.19
N VAL A 304 18.41 7.35 -0.29
CA VAL A 304 18.28 8.75 0.09
C VAL A 304 17.68 9.59 -1.05
N ARG A 305 16.86 10.54 -0.68
CA ARG A 305 16.24 11.52 -1.60
C ARG A 305 16.53 12.93 -1.15
N PRO A 306 16.52 13.91 -2.07
CA PRO A 306 16.63 15.31 -1.71
C PRO A 306 15.62 15.70 -0.62
N PRO A 307 16.03 16.53 0.35
CA PRO A 307 15.12 17.01 1.38
C PRO A 307 14.00 17.85 0.79
N VAL A 308 12.86 17.84 1.47
CA VAL A 308 11.71 18.67 1.10
C VAL A 308 11.33 19.54 2.28
N ASP A 309 11.29 20.86 2.06
CA ASP A 309 10.74 21.79 3.04
C ASP A 309 9.22 21.81 2.90
N GLY A 310 8.51 21.40 3.95
CA GLY A 310 7.05 21.32 3.98
C GLY A 310 6.51 19.94 4.29
N LEU A 311 5.41 19.57 3.65
CA LEU A 311 4.78 18.26 3.91
C LEU A 311 5.62 17.11 3.35
N PRO A 312 5.82 16.01 4.10
CA PRO A 312 6.60 14.84 3.66
C PRO A 312 6.13 14.21 2.34
N CYS A 313 4.87 14.43 1.95
CA CYS A 313 4.28 13.96 0.70
C CYS A 313 4.54 14.86 -0.51
N SER A 314 5.18 16.02 -0.35
CA SER A 314 5.45 16.96 -1.44
C SER A 314 6.31 16.38 -2.56
N ALA A 315 7.12 15.36 -2.24
CA ALA A 315 7.93 14.63 -3.21
C ALA A 315 7.15 13.68 -4.12
N TYR A 316 5.86 13.43 -3.84
CA TYR A 316 5.07 12.42 -4.57
C TYR A 316 4.96 12.69 -6.08
N PHE A 317 4.94 13.98 -6.46
CA PHE A 317 4.89 14.41 -7.86
C PHE A 317 6.21 14.99 -8.39
N SER A 318 7.25 15.06 -7.54
CA SER A 318 8.52 15.70 -7.92
C SER A 318 9.51 14.65 -8.41
N VAL A 319 9.63 14.47 -9.71
CA VAL A 319 10.69 13.68 -10.35
C VAL A 319 11.88 14.58 -10.66
N ASN A 320 12.44 15.28 -9.68
CA ASN A 320 13.62 16.10 -9.90
C ASN A 320 14.86 15.37 -9.35
N ASN A 321 15.68 14.85 -10.26
CA ASN A 321 17.02 14.30 -10.00
C ASN A 321 18.10 15.40 -9.85
N SER A 322 17.75 16.60 -9.42
CA SER A 322 18.70 17.69 -9.22
C SER A 322 19.31 17.61 -7.82
N GLY A 323 20.63 17.49 -7.74
CA GLY A 323 21.40 17.50 -6.49
C GLY A 323 22.37 16.32 -6.31
N ILE A 324 22.78 15.68 -7.41
CA ILE A 324 23.83 14.65 -7.37
C ILE A 324 25.04 15.19 -8.12
N GLN A 325 26.07 15.64 -7.41
CA GLN A 325 27.41 15.83 -7.94
C GLN A 325 28.24 14.59 -7.56
N ASP A 326 28.91 13.98 -8.51
CA ASP A 326 29.84 12.85 -8.34
C ASP A 326 29.25 11.63 -7.61
N GLY A 327 27.92 11.42 -7.67
CA GLY A 327 27.26 10.28 -7.02
C GLY A 327 27.00 10.43 -5.52
N THR A 328 27.51 11.47 -4.87
CA THR A 328 27.30 11.75 -3.45
C THR A 328 26.25 12.86 -3.28
N PRO A 329 25.18 12.64 -2.50
CA PRO A 329 24.20 13.67 -2.22
C PRO A 329 24.82 14.81 -1.39
N ASP A 330 24.73 16.04 -1.88
CA ASP A 330 25.25 17.26 -1.25
C ASP A 330 24.45 17.71 -0.01
N TYR A 331 23.28 17.10 0.21
CA TYR A 331 22.39 17.40 1.35
C TYR A 331 22.61 16.48 2.57
N LEU A 332 23.59 15.57 2.52
CA LEU A 332 24.04 14.82 3.71
C LEU A 332 25.14 15.58 4.46
N PRO A 333 25.35 15.29 5.76
CA PRO A 333 26.45 15.90 6.51
C PRO A 333 27.80 15.68 5.82
N GLU A 334 28.64 16.72 5.86
CA GLU A 334 29.98 16.70 5.29
C GLU A 334 30.76 15.47 5.79
N GLU A 335 31.45 14.79 4.86
CA GLU A 335 32.24 13.58 5.11
C GLU A 335 31.44 12.36 5.66
N PHE A 336 30.10 12.43 5.79
CA PHE A 336 29.32 11.29 6.30
C PHE A 336 29.58 10.01 5.50
N VAL A 337 29.55 10.09 4.17
CA VAL A 337 29.77 8.92 3.30
C VAL A 337 31.19 8.37 3.47
N SER A 338 32.21 9.24 3.57
CA SER A 338 33.60 8.80 3.74
C SER A 338 33.83 8.17 5.12
N ARG A 339 33.23 8.71 6.19
CA ARG A 339 33.36 8.13 7.53
C ARG A 339 32.65 6.82 7.73
N THR A 340 31.58 6.58 6.93
CA THR A 340 30.76 5.38 7.07
C THR A 340 31.02 4.33 5.97
N HIS A 341 31.93 4.57 5.02
CA HIS A 341 32.13 3.76 3.80
C HIS A 341 32.35 2.26 4.04
N GLU A 342 32.95 1.87 5.17
CA GLU A 342 33.17 0.46 5.51
C GLU A 342 31.87 -0.26 5.96
N ARG A 343 30.87 0.49 6.43
CA ARG A 343 29.65 -0.04 7.04
C ARG A 343 28.37 0.41 6.33
N GLY A 344 28.43 1.49 5.58
CA GLY A 344 27.28 2.13 4.97
C GLY A 344 27.37 2.22 3.45
N LEU A 345 26.24 1.98 2.80
CA LEU A 345 26.05 2.26 1.39
C LEU A 345 24.87 3.23 1.22
N VAL A 346 25.17 4.42 0.71
CA VAL A 346 24.16 5.42 0.34
C VAL A 346 23.82 5.24 -1.12
N VAL A 347 22.53 5.07 -1.43
CA VAL A 347 22.02 4.86 -2.78
C VAL A 347 21.08 6.03 -3.12
N PRO A 348 21.42 6.87 -4.11
CA PRO A 348 20.55 7.98 -4.49
C PRO A 348 19.27 7.51 -5.14
N SER A 349 18.17 8.16 -4.79
CA SER A 349 16.85 8.13 -5.43
C SER A 349 16.13 6.78 -5.39
N TRP A 350 16.71 5.67 -5.85
CA TRP A 350 16.01 4.38 -6.00
C TRP A 350 16.93 3.17 -5.87
N ALA A 351 16.41 2.08 -5.31
CA ALA A 351 17.05 0.77 -5.25
C ALA A 351 16.01 -0.36 -5.41
N PRO A 352 16.42 -1.57 -5.82
CA PRO A 352 15.53 -2.72 -5.96
C PRO A 352 15.12 -3.28 -4.58
N GLN A 353 14.12 -2.65 -3.94
CA GLN A 353 13.71 -2.89 -2.55
C GLN A 353 13.35 -4.36 -2.27
N ALA A 354 12.58 -4.99 -3.15
CA ALA A 354 12.14 -6.37 -2.94
C ALA A 354 13.33 -7.34 -2.91
N GLU A 355 14.30 -7.16 -3.81
CA GLU A 355 15.53 -7.94 -3.88
C GLU A 355 16.46 -7.68 -2.70
N ILE A 356 16.53 -6.42 -2.23
CA ILE A 356 17.28 -6.05 -1.03
C ILE A 356 16.66 -6.73 0.19
N LEU A 357 15.35 -6.64 0.39
CA LEU A 357 14.66 -7.25 1.53
C LEU A 357 14.73 -8.79 1.50
N ALA A 358 14.81 -9.39 0.33
CA ALA A 358 14.99 -10.84 0.17
C ALA A 358 16.44 -11.29 0.42
N HIS A 359 17.40 -10.37 0.49
CA HIS A 359 18.81 -10.72 0.66
C HIS A 359 19.12 -11.11 2.10
N LYS A 360 19.81 -12.24 2.29
CA LYS A 360 20.13 -12.82 3.61
C LYS A 360 20.90 -11.90 4.57
N ALA A 361 21.64 -10.94 4.04
CA ALA A 361 22.40 -9.97 4.85
C ALA A 361 21.49 -8.91 5.52
N VAL A 362 20.23 -8.75 5.07
CA VAL A 362 19.32 -7.74 5.64
C VAL A 362 18.67 -8.28 6.91
N GLY A 363 18.93 -7.61 8.02
CA GLY A 363 18.45 -7.98 9.37
C GLY A 363 17.44 -7.00 9.96
N GLY A 364 17.16 -5.86 9.30
CA GLY A 364 16.19 -4.86 9.72
C GLY A 364 15.81 -3.91 8.60
N PHE A 365 14.65 -3.26 8.71
CA PHE A 365 14.15 -2.30 7.74
C PHE A 365 13.59 -1.05 8.42
N LEU A 366 14.21 0.12 8.22
CA LEU A 366 13.62 1.39 8.59
C LEU A 366 12.71 1.84 7.45
N THR A 367 11.42 1.86 7.71
CA THR A 367 10.38 2.06 6.69
C THR A 367 9.41 3.17 7.07
N HIS A 368 8.90 3.90 6.06
CA HIS A 368 7.78 4.83 6.21
C HIS A 368 6.43 4.16 6.53
N CYS A 369 6.38 2.84 6.65
CA CYS A 369 5.17 2.06 6.93
C CYS A 369 4.10 2.11 5.83
N GLY A 370 4.45 2.35 4.56
CA GLY A 370 3.55 2.11 3.43
C GLY A 370 3.27 0.62 3.30
N TRP A 371 1.99 0.25 3.05
CA TRP A 371 1.54 -1.14 3.16
C TRP A 371 2.31 -2.12 2.26
N ASN A 372 2.64 -1.74 1.02
CA ASN A 372 3.45 -2.58 0.14
C ASN A 372 4.83 -2.89 0.72
N SER A 373 5.50 -1.88 1.30
CA SER A 373 6.81 -2.06 1.93
C SER A 373 6.74 -2.95 3.18
N ILE A 374 5.64 -2.86 3.94
CA ILE A 374 5.37 -3.75 5.07
C ILE A 374 5.23 -5.19 4.58
N LEU A 375 4.41 -5.42 3.56
CA LEU A 375 4.21 -6.75 3.01
C LEU A 375 5.51 -7.34 2.46
N GLU A 376 6.30 -6.56 1.72
CA GLU A 376 7.63 -6.97 1.23
C GLU A 376 8.57 -7.33 2.39
N SER A 377 8.53 -6.58 3.50
CA SER A 377 9.32 -6.89 4.70
C SER A 377 8.86 -8.19 5.37
N VAL A 378 7.56 -8.34 5.58
CA VAL A 378 6.98 -9.52 6.26
C VAL A 378 7.20 -10.81 5.47
N VAL A 379 6.98 -10.81 4.15
CA VAL A 379 7.20 -12.01 3.32
C VAL A 379 8.67 -12.42 3.23
N ASN A 380 9.59 -11.50 3.57
CA ASN A 380 11.02 -11.79 3.65
C ASN A 380 11.49 -12.06 5.09
N GLY A 381 10.65 -11.86 6.10
CA GLY A 381 10.97 -12.15 7.49
C GLY A 381 11.88 -11.09 8.14
N VAL A 382 11.77 -9.82 7.72
CA VAL A 382 12.61 -8.71 8.17
C VAL A 382 11.83 -7.85 9.17
N PRO A 383 12.31 -7.66 10.43
CA PRO A 383 11.70 -6.78 11.41
C PRO A 383 11.92 -5.31 11.05
N MET A 384 11.09 -4.40 11.59
CA MET A 384 11.04 -3.03 11.13
C MET A 384 11.32 -2.00 12.22
N ILE A 385 11.81 -0.82 11.78
CA ILE A 385 11.74 0.44 12.51
C ILE A 385 10.66 1.26 11.82
N ALA A 386 9.54 1.47 12.49
CA ALA A 386 8.40 2.17 11.94
C ALA A 386 8.59 3.70 12.01
N TRP A 387 8.59 4.34 10.85
CA TRP A 387 8.78 5.78 10.67
C TRP A 387 7.68 6.39 9.81
N PRO A 388 6.41 6.41 10.29
CA PRO A 388 5.27 6.85 9.49
C PRO A 388 5.35 8.34 9.14
N LEU A 389 4.98 8.69 7.92
CA LEU A 389 5.02 10.06 7.39
C LEU A 389 3.62 10.63 7.16
N PHE A 390 2.74 9.94 6.43
CA PHE A 390 1.41 10.40 6.02
C PHE A 390 0.46 9.23 5.70
N ALA A 391 -0.78 9.52 5.34
CA ALA A 391 -1.84 8.58 4.96
C ALA A 391 -2.13 7.54 6.06
N ASP A 392 -2.27 6.27 5.69
CA ASP A 392 -2.52 5.13 6.58
C ASP A 392 -1.29 4.68 7.38
N GLN A 393 -0.12 5.29 7.14
CA GLN A 393 1.17 4.82 7.67
C GLN A 393 1.22 4.84 9.21
N LYS A 394 0.51 5.77 9.87
CA LYS A 394 0.43 5.83 11.33
C LYS A 394 -0.39 4.67 11.90
N LEU A 395 -1.52 4.34 11.28
CA LEU A 395 -2.31 3.14 11.60
C LEU A 395 -1.47 1.87 11.43
N ASN A 396 -0.73 1.80 10.32
CA ASN A 396 0.14 0.67 10.00
C ASN A 396 1.25 0.53 11.05
N ALA A 397 1.89 1.63 11.45
CA ALA A 397 2.94 1.62 12.48
C ALA A 397 2.43 1.10 13.83
N THR A 398 1.19 1.44 14.20
CA THR A 398 0.55 0.93 15.42
C THR A 398 0.27 -0.55 15.33
N LEU A 399 -0.27 -1.03 14.22
CA LEU A 399 -0.45 -2.47 13.96
C LEU A 399 0.88 -3.24 14.11
N LEU A 400 1.94 -2.77 13.48
CA LEU A 400 3.25 -3.44 13.49
C LEU A 400 3.88 -3.49 14.89
N ASN A 401 3.81 -2.39 15.64
CA ASN A 401 4.47 -2.27 16.93
C ASN A 401 3.65 -2.83 18.09
N GLU A 402 2.34 -2.57 18.14
CA GLU A 402 1.52 -2.84 19.31
C GLU A 402 0.71 -4.14 19.19
N GLU A 403 0.28 -4.50 18.00
CA GLU A 403 -0.52 -5.71 17.81
C GLU A 403 0.32 -6.92 17.37
N LEU A 404 1.28 -6.70 16.46
CA LEU A 404 2.07 -7.79 15.88
C LEU A 404 3.45 -7.97 16.54
N GLY A 405 3.98 -6.93 17.21
CA GLY A 405 5.28 -6.97 17.85
C GLY A 405 6.45 -7.23 16.89
N ILE A 406 6.36 -6.76 15.64
CA ILE A 406 7.37 -6.93 14.58
C ILE A 406 8.09 -5.64 14.21
N ALA A 407 7.79 -4.55 14.92
CA ALA A 407 8.47 -3.28 14.73
C ALA A 407 8.69 -2.56 16.06
N VAL A 408 9.66 -1.66 16.06
CA VAL A 408 9.81 -0.60 17.06
C VAL A 408 9.47 0.74 16.43
N ARG A 409 9.01 1.70 17.22
CA ARG A 409 8.79 3.08 16.75
C ARG A 409 9.25 4.10 17.79
N SER A 410 9.51 5.32 17.35
CA SER A 410 9.68 6.46 18.23
C SER A 410 8.38 6.70 19.03
N LYS A 411 8.50 7.17 20.27
CA LYS A 411 7.36 7.68 21.04
C LYS A 411 6.80 8.98 20.45
N LYS A 412 7.66 9.73 19.76
CA LYS A 412 7.29 10.91 18.99
C LYS A 412 6.90 10.51 17.59
N LEU A 413 5.98 11.27 16.98
CA LEU A 413 5.63 11.07 15.60
C LEU A 413 6.65 11.78 14.71
N PRO A 414 7.45 11.08 13.89
CA PRO A 414 8.48 11.70 13.07
C PRO A 414 7.94 12.74 12.06
N SER A 415 6.66 12.65 11.75
CA SER A 415 5.96 13.62 10.90
C SER A 415 5.58 14.92 11.61
N GLU A 416 5.63 14.96 12.93
CA GLU A 416 5.21 16.11 13.75
C GLU A 416 6.37 16.69 14.58
N GLU A 417 7.28 15.84 15.03
CA GLU A 417 8.45 16.23 15.83
C GLU A 417 9.72 15.59 15.27
N MET A 418 10.84 16.33 15.39
CA MET A 418 12.15 15.83 14.97
C MET A 418 12.61 14.69 15.89
N THR A 419 12.95 13.55 15.31
CA THR A 419 13.57 12.42 16.01
C THR A 419 15.07 12.65 16.09
N SER A 420 15.61 12.69 17.30
CA SER A 420 17.03 12.98 17.53
C SER A 420 17.93 11.80 17.14
N ARG A 421 19.20 12.10 16.82
CA ARG A 421 20.25 11.10 16.53
C ARG A 421 20.41 10.04 17.63
N VAL A 422 20.27 10.44 18.89
CA VAL A 422 20.37 9.51 20.03
C VAL A 422 19.21 8.53 20.06
N GLU A 423 18.00 8.99 19.76
CA GLU A 423 16.83 8.11 19.67
C GLU A 423 16.92 7.19 18.44
N ILE A 424 17.41 7.70 17.32
CA ILE A 424 17.65 6.90 16.11
C ILE A 424 18.67 5.80 16.39
N GLU A 425 19.81 6.13 17.01
CA GLU A 425 20.78 5.12 17.45
C GLU A 425 20.14 4.04 18.31
N ALA A 426 19.35 4.44 19.32
CA ALA A 426 18.68 3.51 20.21
C ALA A 426 17.71 2.58 19.46
N LEU A 427 16.88 3.11 18.53
CA LEU A 427 15.96 2.32 17.71
C LEU A 427 16.72 1.31 16.83
N VAL A 428 17.79 1.76 16.18
CA VAL A 428 18.62 0.90 15.33
C VAL A 428 19.21 -0.25 16.15
N ARG A 429 19.78 0.04 17.32
CA ARG A 429 20.38 -0.99 18.20
C ARG A 429 19.32 -1.96 18.73
N ARG A 430 18.12 -1.49 19.09
CA ARG A 430 17.01 -2.36 19.54
C ARG A 430 16.67 -3.42 18.49
N VAL A 431 16.64 -3.07 17.21
CA VAL A 431 16.31 -4.00 16.13
C VAL A 431 17.50 -4.87 15.76
N MET A 432 18.70 -4.30 15.62
CA MET A 432 19.83 -5.00 15.03
C MET A 432 20.57 -5.90 16.02
N VAL A 433 20.72 -5.50 17.28
CA VAL A 433 21.58 -6.19 18.27
C VAL A 433 20.89 -6.48 19.60
N GLY A 434 19.70 -5.93 19.87
CA GLY A 434 18.98 -6.14 21.13
C GLY A 434 18.18 -7.45 21.16
N GLU A 435 17.89 -7.96 22.38
CA GLU A 435 17.00 -9.11 22.58
C GLU A 435 15.61 -8.89 21.97
N GLU A 436 15.12 -7.66 21.98
CA GLU A 436 13.86 -7.28 21.35
C GLU A 436 13.89 -7.54 19.85
N GLY A 437 15.02 -7.25 19.18
CA GLY A 437 15.22 -7.55 17.76
C GLY A 437 15.16 -9.04 17.46
N CYS A 438 15.68 -9.90 18.34
CA CYS A 438 15.56 -11.34 18.20
C CYS A 438 14.10 -11.79 18.27
N LYS A 439 13.34 -11.29 19.26
CA LYS A 439 11.90 -11.61 19.40
C LYS A 439 11.09 -11.13 18.19
N MET A 440 11.36 -9.94 17.69
CA MET A 440 10.72 -9.42 16.48
C MET A 440 11.03 -10.28 15.25
N ARG A 441 12.29 -10.72 15.07
CA ARG A 441 12.67 -11.65 13.99
C ARG A 441 11.90 -12.97 14.06
N ASP A 442 11.75 -13.53 15.24
CA ASP A 442 10.98 -14.76 15.42
C ASP A 442 9.49 -14.58 15.07
N MET A 443 8.90 -13.43 15.46
CA MET A 443 7.51 -13.12 15.16
C MET A 443 7.29 -12.87 13.66
N VAL A 444 8.14 -12.07 13.01
CA VAL A 444 7.99 -11.82 11.58
C VAL A 444 8.28 -13.05 10.73
N LYS A 445 9.17 -13.96 11.16
CA LYS A 445 9.39 -15.26 10.52
C LYS A 445 8.15 -16.16 10.59
N LYS A 446 7.39 -16.12 11.68
CA LYS A 446 6.08 -16.80 11.77
C LYS A 446 5.07 -16.23 10.79
N LEU A 447 4.97 -14.90 10.71
CA LEU A 447 4.08 -14.24 9.74
C LEU A 447 4.48 -14.53 8.29
N LYS A 448 5.78 -14.62 7.99
CA LYS A 448 6.28 -15.08 6.67
C LYS A 448 5.74 -16.46 6.29
N ILE A 449 5.70 -17.41 7.24
CA ILE A 449 5.18 -18.74 7.00
C ILE A 449 3.68 -18.68 6.70
N THR A 450 2.89 -18.02 7.56
CA THR A 450 1.44 -17.92 7.35
C THR A 450 1.08 -17.11 6.09
N ALA A 451 1.90 -16.14 5.70
CA ALA A 451 1.76 -15.42 4.44
C ALA A 451 1.89 -16.34 3.22
N ALA A 452 2.89 -17.23 3.24
CA ALA A 452 3.09 -18.23 2.17
C ALA A 452 1.94 -19.26 2.14
N GLU A 453 1.49 -19.73 3.31
CA GLU A 453 0.35 -20.64 3.44
C GLU A 453 -0.95 -20.00 2.92
N ALA A 454 -1.21 -18.72 3.24
CA ALA A 454 -2.42 -18.02 2.82
C ALA A 454 -2.59 -17.96 1.29
N VAL A 455 -1.51 -17.79 0.56
CA VAL A 455 -1.53 -17.68 -0.92
C VAL A 455 -1.35 -19.02 -1.63
N SER A 456 -1.12 -20.10 -0.91
CA SER A 456 -0.92 -21.44 -1.49
C SER A 456 -2.15 -21.90 -2.27
N CYS A 457 -1.92 -22.43 -3.48
CA CYS A 457 -2.97 -23.05 -4.29
C CYS A 457 -3.58 -24.30 -3.63
N ASP A 458 -2.86 -24.91 -2.68
CA ASP A 458 -3.30 -26.11 -1.96
C ASP A 458 -4.26 -25.81 -0.79
N GLY A 459 -5.11 -24.81 -0.96
CA GLY A 459 -6.17 -24.51 0.00
C GLY A 459 -5.91 -23.33 0.92
N GLY A 460 -4.96 -22.46 0.59
CA GLY A 460 -4.70 -21.21 1.31
C GLY A 460 -5.92 -20.30 1.41
N SER A 461 -6.02 -19.54 2.50
CA SER A 461 -7.19 -18.71 2.80
C SER A 461 -7.37 -17.59 1.75
N ALA A 462 -6.28 -16.91 1.37
CA ALA A 462 -6.29 -15.87 0.35
C ALA A 462 -6.62 -16.42 -1.06
N HIS A 463 -6.13 -17.63 -1.37
CA HIS A 463 -6.49 -18.31 -2.62
C HIS A 463 -7.98 -18.65 -2.66
N LYS A 464 -8.57 -19.17 -1.58
CA LYS A 464 -10.01 -19.44 -1.46
C LYS A 464 -10.85 -18.17 -1.57
N SER A 465 -10.42 -17.08 -0.95
CA SER A 465 -11.08 -15.78 -1.04
C SER A 465 -11.16 -15.29 -2.49
N LEU A 466 -10.05 -15.35 -3.22
CA LEU A 466 -10.00 -14.94 -4.61
C LEU A 466 -10.80 -15.88 -5.54
N LEU A 467 -10.80 -17.17 -5.24
CA LEU A 467 -11.66 -18.14 -5.92
C LEU A 467 -13.15 -17.81 -5.73
N GLY A 468 -13.55 -17.34 -4.54
CA GLY A 468 -14.92 -16.87 -4.28
C GLY A 468 -15.33 -15.72 -5.20
N VAL A 469 -14.48 -14.73 -5.40
CA VAL A 469 -14.67 -13.62 -6.35
C VAL A 469 -14.80 -14.16 -7.78
N ALA A 470 -13.89 -15.06 -8.18
CA ALA A 470 -13.90 -15.63 -9.52
C ALA A 470 -15.18 -16.42 -9.81
N GLN A 471 -15.67 -17.20 -8.83
CA GLN A 471 -16.91 -17.96 -8.95
C GLN A 471 -18.16 -17.06 -9.06
N GLN A 472 -18.18 -15.90 -8.37
CA GLN A 472 -19.27 -14.94 -8.53
C GLN A 472 -19.31 -14.38 -9.96
N CYS A 473 -18.16 -13.98 -10.50
CA CYS A 473 -18.03 -13.49 -11.86
C CYS A 473 -18.44 -14.56 -12.90
N GLN A 474 -18.02 -15.82 -12.70
CA GLN A 474 -18.41 -16.91 -13.58
C GLN A 474 -19.94 -17.16 -13.57
N ARG A 475 -20.56 -17.14 -12.38
CA ARG A 475 -22.03 -17.30 -12.27
C ARG A 475 -22.80 -16.19 -13.00
N LEU A 476 -22.34 -14.93 -12.95
CA LEU A 476 -22.97 -13.85 -13.71
C LEU A 476 -22.87 -14.11 -15.23
N LEU A 477 -21.70 -14.52 -15.68
CA LEU A 477 -21.44 -14.85 -17.09
C LEU A 477 -22.30 -16.00 -17.60
N ASP A 478 -22.45 -17.06 -16.80
CA ASP A 478 -23.26 -18.23 -17.13
C ASP A 478 -24.75 -17.88 -17.22
N ARG A 479 -25.28 -17.04 -16.32
CA ARG A 479 -26.66 -16.53 -16.38
C ARG A 479 -26.90 -15.71 -17.64
N ALA A 480 -26.00 -14.80 -18.00
CA ALA A 480 -26.12 -14.00 -19.21
C ALA A 480 -26.10 -14.89 -20.48
N SER A 481 -25.26 -15.92 -20.50
CA SER A 481 -25.16 -16.89 -21.61
C SER A 481 -26.39 -17.81 -21.69
N GLY A 482 -26.96 -18.19 -20.54
CA GLY A 482 -28.20 -19.02 -20.47
C GLY A 482 -29.44 -18.27 -20.95
N MET A 483 -29.60 -16.99 -20.63
CA MET A 483 -30.66 -16.13 -21.09
C MET A 483 -30.59 -15.92 -22.61
N ALA A 484 -29.40 -15.81 -23.19
CA ALA A 484 -29.21 -15.66 -24.63
C ALA A 484 -29.54 -16.93 -25.45
N ARG A 485 -29.63 -18.11 -24.81
CA ARG A 485 -30.02 -19.38 -25.46
C ARG A 485 -31.51 -19.71 -25.30
N GLY A 486 -32.21 -19.00 -24.42
CA GLY A 486 -33.65 -19.18 -24.16
C GLY A 486 -34.54 -18.13 -24.84
N ALA A 487 -33.97 -17.14 -25.54
CA ALA A 487 -34.64 -16.14 -26.36
C ALA A 487 -34.38 -16.40 -27.85
#